data_35e046507bf950830991f1abaa823160
#
_entry.id   35e046507bf950830991f1abaa823160
#
_cell.length_a   1.000
_cell.length_b   1.000
_cell.length_c   1.000
_cell.angle_alpha   90.00
_cell.angle_beta   90.00
_cell.angle_gamma   90.00
#
_symmetry.space_group_name_H-M   'P 1'
#
loop_
_entity.id
_entity.type
_entity.pdbx_description
1 polymer ?
#
loop_
_entity_poly.entity_id
_entity_poly.type
_entity_poly.pdbx_seq_one_letter_code
_entity_poly.pdbx_strand_id
1 'polypeptide(L)'
;MRSTFKTVFYVNGSKERNGIVPIMGRVTINGTIAQFSCKLSVTKAIWDAKGNRAKGRSKEANEVNFALDNIKAQIAKHYQRLSDREAFVTAEMVRNAYQGIGTEYETLLRAFDKENAAFAQRVGKDRAVRTYRKYLTVRKYVAEFIKFQYKRSDMSMNELTEEFIRNFCLYLKNVIGLTQSTIWIYSIPLKHIVTAAHYNGKIQRNPFAMYHVDPDHKEREFLTEEELDIFAGIELENPNFAFARDLFMFGCWTGISFVDIKNLTEDNVAIISGSPWIVSQRQKTGVPFKIKLIDAAIQIIERYKPLRKDMHLFNIGSLDMVNKRIKKVAKMCGIKKRISFHVSRHSFAVLALNYGMPIESVSKILGHTDIVTTQIYAKVTSTKLEHDISAFESRIKGHMPTMGGMA
;
A
#
# COMPACT_ATOMS: atom_id res chain seq x y z
N MET A 1 25.90 -7.99 37.70
CA MET A 1 25.83 -9.42 38.14
C MET A 1 26.19 -10.32 36.95
N ARG A 2 27.06 -11.32 37.13
CA ARG A 2 27.29 -12.30 36.07
C ARG A 2 26.02 -13.15 35.91
N SER A 3 25.43 -13.18 34.72
CA SER A 3 24.31 -14.06 34.40
C SER A 3 24.76 -15.53 34.49
N THR A 4 24.05 -16.34 35.27
CA THR A 4 24.34 -17.77 35.39
C THR A 4 23.46 -18.51 34.39
N PHE A 5 24.11 -19.15 33.41
CA PHE A 5 23.44 -20.03 32.44
C PHE A 5 24.05 -21.41 32.51
N LYS A 6 23.24 -22.45 32.78
CA LYS A 6 23.68 -23.84 32.86
C LYS A 6 22.65 -24.79 32.27
N THR A 7 23.06 -25.71 31.43
CA THR A 7 22.27 -26.85 30.93
C THR A 7 22.84 -28.15 31.44
N VAL A 8 22.00 -28.98 32.06
CA VAL A 8 22.37 -30.27 32.65
C VAL A 8 21.40 -31.32 32.15
N PHE A 9 21.92 -32.55 31.93
CA PHE A 9 21.12 -33.73 31.57
C PHE A 9 21.11 -34.74 32.72
N TYR A 10 19.98 -35.43 32.87
CA TYR A 10 19.83 -36.49 33.86
C TYR A 10 18.80 -37.51 33.39
N VAL A 11 18.83 -38.72 33.98
CA VAL A 11 17.86 -39.77 33.63
C VAL A 11 16.68 -39.78 34.61
N ASN A 12 15.51 -40.10 34.10
CA ASN A 12 14.32 -40.25 34.94
C ASN A 12 14.14 -41.76 35.30
N GLY A 13 14.71 -42.18 36.45
CA GLY A 13 14.65 -43.56 36.90
C GLY A 13 13.24 -44.09 37.17
N SER A 14 12.27 -43.22 37.52
CA SER A 14 10.89 -43.67 37.77
C SER A 14 10.14 -44.12 36.48
N LYS A 15 10.71 -43.82 35.30
CA LYS A 15 10.19 -44.25 34.00
C LYS A 15 11.06 -45.32 33.36
N GLU A 16 11.85 -46.08 34.15
CA GLU A 16 12.66 -47.21 33.67
C GLU A 16 11.77 -48.33 33.11
N ARG A 17 12.15 -48.82 31.93
CA ARG A 17 11.57 -50.01 31.30
C ARG A 17 12.68 -50.88 30.73
N ASN A 18 12.77 -52.12 31.19
CA ASN A 18 13.76 -53.10 30.70
C ASN A 18 15.22 -52.57 30.74
N GLY A 19 15.59 -51.85 31.80
CA GLY A 19 16.94 -51.30 31.93
C GLY A 19 17.22 -50.03 31.10
N ILE A 20 16.23 -49.53 30.39
CA ILE A 20 16.31 -48.31 29.57
C ILE A 20 15.59 -47.17 30.32
N VAL A 21 16.22 -45.99 30.39
CA VAL A 21 15.71 -44.80 31.06
C VAL A 21 15.65 -43.62 30.13
N PRO A 22 14.58 -42.80 30.17
CA PRO A 22 14.52 -41.60 29.37
C PRO A 22 15.40 -40.49 29.94
N ILE A 23 16.01 -39.72 29.05
CA ILE A 23 16.89 -38.59 29.38
C ILE A 23 16.05 -37.28 29.43
N MET A 24 16.25 -36.52 30.49
CA MET A 24 15.66 -35.23 30.77
C MET A 24 16.74 -34.14 30.72
N GLY A 25 16.39 -32.96 30.27
CA GLY A 25 17.23 -31.76 30.32
C GLY A 25 16.70 -30.77 31.36
N ARG A 26 17.60 -30.02 31.97
CA ARG A 26 17.33 -28.93 32.88
C ARG A 26 18.14 -27.70 32.52
N VAL A 27 17.46 -26.61 32.27
CA VAL A 27 18.07 -25.27 32.10
C VAL A 27 17.94 -24.50 33.39
N THR A 28 19.02 -23.84 33.83
CA THR A 28 19.05 -22.93 34.97
C THR A 28 19.59 -21.58 34.54
N ILE A 29 18.86 -20.50 34.80
CA ILE A 29 19.22 -19.12 34.49
C ILE A 29 18.86 -18.23 35.66
N ASN A 30 19.83 -17.54 36.25
CA ASN A 30 19.61 -16.57 37.34
C ASN A 30 18.67 -17.09 38.43
N GLY A 31 18.84 -18.34 38.84
CA GLY A 31 18.01 -18.98 39.86
C GLY A 31 16.68 -19.56 39.34
N THR A 32 16.23 -19.27 38.14
CA THR A 32 15.05 -19.92 37.53
C THR A 32 15.43 -21.28 36.95
N ILE A 33 14.51 -22.25 37.02
CA ILE A 33 14.74 -23.63 36.55
C ILE A 33 13.61 -24.05 35.62
N ALA A 34 13.93 -24.65 34.48
CA ALA A 34 12.98 -25.30 33.60
C ALA A 34 13.45 -26.68 33.18
N GLN A 35 12.56 -27.65 33.15
CA GLN A 35 12.84 -29.03 32.77
C GLN A 35 12.14 -29.37 31.44
N PHE A 36 12.73 -30.27 30.66
CA PHE A 36 12.17 -30.75 29.40
C PHE A 36 12.62 -32.17 29.09
N SER A 37 11.86 -32.90 28.27
CA SER A 37 12.26 -34.21 27.76
C SER A 37 13.22 -34.02 26.58
N CYS A 38 14.34 -34.72 26.60
CA CYS A 38 15.27 -34.77 25.45
C CYS A 38 14.75 -35.65 24.30
N LYS A 39 13.64 -36.40 24.52
CA LYS A 39 13.16 -37.45 23.59
C LYS A 39 14.21 -38.48 23.21
N LEU A 40 15.13 -38.69 24.12
CA LEU A 40 16.21 -39.70 24.05
C LEU A 40 16.07 -40.66 25.23
N SER A 41 16.52 -41.88 25.05
CA SER A 41 16.63 -42.89 26.09
C SER A 41 18.03 -43.50 26.08
N VAL A 42 18.46 -44.06 27.19
CA VAL A 42 19.76 -44.66 27.35
C VAL A 42 19.68 -45.87 28.29
N THR A 43 20.54 -46.88 28.05
CA THR A 43 20.73 -48.00 28.99
C THR A 43 21.24 -47.45 30.32
N LYS A 44 20.51 -47.69 31.42
CA LYS A 44 20.83 -47.16 32.77
C LYS A 44 22.24 -47.46 33.23
N ALA A 45 22.74 -48.67 32.92
CA ALA A 45 24.08 -49.11 33.30
C ALA A 45 25.22 -48.25 32.74
N ILE A 46 25.03 -47.63 31.57
CA ILE A 46 26.07 -46.80 30.95
C ILE A 46 25.89 -45.30 31.26
N TRP A 47 24.86 -44.90 32.04
CA TRP A 47 24.68 -43.49 32.39
C TRP A 47 25.61 -43.02 33.51
N ASP A 48 26.32 -41.90 33.26
CA ASP A 48 27.13 -41.24 34.29
C ASP A 48 26.36 -40.04 34.90
N ALA A 49 25.86 -40.20 36.09
CA ALA A 49 25.14 -39.14 36.77
C ALA A 49 26.02 -37.95 37.19
N LYS A 50 27.35 -38.16 37.40
CA LYS A 50 28.32 -37.08 37.70
C LYS A 50 28.73 -36.33 36.43
N GLY A 51 28.97 -37.04 35.33
CA GLY A 51 29.32 -36.47 34.04
C GLY A 51 28.12 -35.94 33.24
N ASN A 52 26.89 -36.30 33.62
CA ASN A 52 25.63 -35.94 32.91
C ASN A 52 25.59 -36.43 31.47
N ARG A 53 26.19 -37.62 31.19
CA ARG A 53 26.30 -38.20 29.86
C ARG A 53 26.52 -39.73 29.92
N ALA A 54 26.46 -40.41 28.81
CA ALA A 54 26.76 -41.86 28.75
C ALA A 54 28.25 -42.13 28.83
N LYS A 55 28.63 -43.18 29.59
CA LYS A 55 30.03 -43.67 29.73
C LYS A 55 30.41 -44.62 28.60
N GLY A 56 31.74 -44.69 28.32
CA GLY A 56 32.31 -45.62 27.39
C GLY A 56 32.32 -45.13 25.94
N ARG A 57 32.72 -46.04 25.02
CA ARG A 57 32.86 -45.79 23.58
C ARG A 57 31.92 -46.66 22.72
N SER A 58 30.86 -47.21 23.37
CA SER A 58 29.86 -47.99 22.63
C SER A 58 29.15 -47.11 21.61
N LYS A 59 28.60 -47.72 20.57
CA LYS A 59 27.79 -47.00 19.55
C LYS A 59 26.66 -46.21 20.22
N GLU A 60 25.94 -46.83 21.15
CA GLU A 60 24.85 -46.15 21.90
C GLU A 60 25.36 -44.93 22.69
N ALA A 61 26.51 -45.09 23.42
CA ALA A 61 27.09 -43.98 24.18
C ALA A 61 27.48 -42.79 23.27
N ASN A 62 28.07 -43.06 22.10
CA ASN A 62 28.48 -42.04 21.14
C ASN A 62 27.26 -41.33 20.53
N GLU A 63 26.25 -42.06 20.09
CA GLU A 63 25.03 -41.49 19.53
C GLU A 63 24.28 -40.63 20.54
N VAL A 64 24.09 -41.10 21.75
CA VAL A 64 23.45 -40.35 22.84
C VAL A 64 24.23 -39.08 23.17
N ASN A 65 25.55 -39.18 23.35
CA ASN A 65 26.39 -38.04 23.69
C ASN A 65 26.40 -36.99 22.58
N PHE A 66 26.46 -37.38 21.32
CA PHE A 66 26.35 -36.48 20.17
C PHE A 66 25.02 -35.75 20.14
N ALA A 67 23.91 -36.45 20.37
CA ALA A 67 22.58 -35.86 20.45
C ALA A 67 22.47 -34.87 21.64
N LEU A 68 23.05 -35.19 22.81
CA LEU A 68 23.04 -34.28 23.97
C LEU A 68 23.87 -33.02 23.72
N ASP A 69 25.03 -33.13 23.03
CA ASP A 69 25.86 -31.99 22.68
C ASP A 69 25.11 -31.06 21.67
N ASN A 70 24.41 -31.64 20.71
CA ASN A 70 23.53 -30.87 19.80
C ASN A 70 22.40 -30.15 20.52
N ILE A 71 21.69 -30.80 21.45
CA ILE A 71 20.64 -30.18 22.27
C ILE A 71 21.22 -29.02 23.09
N LYS A 72 22.40 -29.24 23.71
CA LYS A 72 23.06 -28.19 24.49
C LYS A 72 23.45 -26.99 23.66
N ALA A 73 23.94 -27.20 22.45
CA ALA A 73 24.26 -26.13 21.51
C ALA A 73 23.00 -25.34 21.06
N GLN A 74 21.91 -26.04 20.76
CA GLN A 74 20.65 -25.38 20.39
C GLN A 74 20.09 -24.52 21.55
N ILE A 75 20.10 -25.04 22.78
CA ILE A 75 19.67 -24.31 23.96
C ILE A 75 20.54 -23.06 24.19
N ALA A 76 21.85 -23.17 24.03
CA ALA A 76 22.79 -22.05 24.12
C ALA A 76 22.49 -20.98 23.05
N LYS A 77 22.18 -21.38 21.81
CA LYS A 77 21.78 -20.49 20.73
C LYS A 77 20.46 -19.76 21.05
N HIS A 78 19.47 -20.45 21.60
CA HIS A 78 18.22 -19.83 22.03
C HIS A 78 18.42 -18.84 23.18
N TYR A 79 19.25 -19.20 24.15
CA TYR A 79 19.61 -18.30 25.27
C TYR A 79 20.25 -17.02 24.76
N GLN A 80 21.29 -17.13 23.90
CA GLN A 80 21.95 -15.96 23.32
C GLN A 80 20.98 -15.08 22.58
N ARG A 81 20.14 -15.65 21.70
CA ARG A 81 19.14 -14.92 20.92
C ARG A 81 18.12 -14.18 21.78
N LEU A 82 17.70 -14.78 22.90
CA LEU A 82 16.80 -14.13 23.85
C LEU A 82 17.52 -13.02 24.62
N SER A 83 18.75 -13.26 25.07
CA SER A 83 19.58 -12.28 25.79
C SER A 83 19.90 -11.03 24.96
N ASP A 84 20.00 -11.18 23.64
CA ASP A 84 20.23 -10.05 22.73
C ASP A 84 18.98 -9.16 22.52
N ARG A 85 17.79 -9.65 22.89
CA ARG A 85 16.51 -9.00 22.63
C ARG A 85 15.74 -8.59 23.86
N GLU A 86 15.87 -9.35 24.93
CA GLU A 86 15.06 -9.22 26.13
C GLU A 86 15.91 -8.67 27.28
N ALA A 87 15.39 -7.70 28.01
CA ALA A 87 16.05 -7.15 29.19
C ALA A 87 16.20 -8.19 30.32
N PHE A 88 15.39 -9.25 30.31
CA PHE A 88 15.36 -10.31 31.30
C PHE A 88 15.04 -11.64 30.65
N VAL A 89 15.87 -12.68 30.89
CA VAL A 89 15.69 -14.03 30.33
C VAL A 89 15.52 -15.04 31.45
N THR A 90 14.45 -15.85 31.39
CA THR A 90 14.20 -16.95 32.32
C THR A 90 14.52 -18.32 31.71
N ALA A 91 14.75 -19.33 32.54
CA ALA A 91 14.92 -20.70 32.07
C ALA A 91 13.68 -21.23 31.32
N GLU A 92 12.50 -20.78 31.70
CA GLU A 92 11.25 -21.12 31.02
C GLU A 92 11.15 -20.55 29.61
N MET A 93 11.55 -19.30 29.41
CA MET A 93 11.61 -18.68 28.09
C MET A 93 12.53 -19.45 27.13
N VAL A 94 13.72 -19.87 27.62
CA VAL A 94 14.67 -20.64 26.81
C VAL A 94 14.15 -22.04 26.51
N ARG A 95 13.55 -22.73 27.49
CA ARG A 95 12.88 -24.03 27.29
C ARG A 95 11.79 -23.93 26.24
N ASN A 96 10.91 -22.94 26.37
CA ASN A 96 9.79 -22.74 25.46
C ASN A 96 10.28 -22.44 24.04
N ALA A 97 11.30 -21.58 23.89
CA ALA A 97 11.91 -21.29 22.59
C ALA A 97 12.54 -22.54 21.97
N TYR A 98 13.21 -23.38 22.77
CA TYR A 98 13.77 -24.65 22.30
C TYR A 98 12.70 -25.67 21.88
N GLN A 99 11.60 -25.76 22.66
CA GLN A 99 10.49 -26.67 22.39
C GLN A 99 9.47 -26.11 21.37
N GLY A 100 9.64 -24.87 20.91
CA GLY A 100 8.65 -24.18 20.07
C GLY A 100 7.35 -23.86 20.82
N ILE A 101 7.35 -23.92 22.17
CA ILE A 101 6.19 -23.60 23.01
C ILE A 101 6.14 -22.08 23.19
N GLY A 102 4.99 -21.49 22.87
CA GLY A 102 4.79 -20.04 23.02
C GLY A 102 5.36 -19.20 21.88
N THR A 103 6.10 -19.75 20.94
CA THR A 103 6.24 -19.12 19.62
C THR A 103 4.94 -19.41 18.85
N GLU A 104 3.91 -18.60 19.06
CA GLU A 104 2.88 -18.50 18.02
C GLU A 104 3.60 -18.06 16.76
N TYR A 105 3.93 -19.03 15.90
CA TYR A 105 4.40 -18.72 14.57
C TYR A 105 3.32 -17.89 13.89
N GLU A 106 3.58 -16.61 13.75
CA GLU A 106 2.65 -15.75 13.04
C GLU A 106 2.58 -16.23 11.60
N THR A 107 1.41 -16.68 11.19
CA THR A 107 1.17 -17.09 9.82
C THR A 107 0.70 -15.89 9.01
N LEU A 108 0.89 -15.94 7.70
CA LEU A 108 0.60 -14.83 6.81
C LEU A 108 -0.88 -14.43 6.83
N LEU A 109 -1.80 -15.39 6.74
CA LEU A 109 -3.23 -15.09 6.73
C LEU A 109 -3.71 -14.60 8.10
N ARG A 110 -3.17 -15.14 9.21
CA ARG A 110 -3.48 -14.66 10.55
C ARG A 110 -3.02 -13.21 10.76
N ALA A 111 -1.85 -12.83 10.22
CA ALA A 111 -1.38 -11.45 10.26
C ALA A 111 -2.28 -10.52 9.43
N PHE A 112 -2.74 -10.97 8.25
CA PHE A 112 -3.75 -10.24 7.47
C PHE A 112 -5.05 -10.06 8.25
N ASP A 113 -5.53 -11.10 8.93
CA ASP A 113 -6.79 -11.06 9.68
C ASP A 113 -6.70 -10.09 10.86
N LYS A 114 -5.56 -10.06 11.58
CA LYS A 114 -5.29 -9.08 12.64
C LYS A 114 -5.30 -7.64 12.09
N GLU A 115 -4.59 -7.39 11.00
CA GLU A 115 -4.54 -6.06 10.39
C GLU A 115 -5.92 -5.64 9.86
N ASN A 116 -6.66 -6.55 9.23
CA ASN A 116 -8.01 -6.29 8.75
C ASN A 116 -8.97 -5.95 9.89
N ALA A 117 -8.87 -6.62 11.04
CA ALA A 117 -9.66 -6.33 12.23
C ALA A 117 -9.34 -4.94 12.80
N ALA A 118 -8.06 -4.59 12.90
CA ALA A 118 -7.61 -3.27 13.33
C ALA A 118 -8.04 -2.18 12.35
N PHE A 119 -7.95 -2.46 11.03
CA PHE A 119 -8.38 -1.55 9.99
C PHE A 119 -9.89 -1.28 10.03
N ALA A 120 -10.71 -2.33 10.28
CA ALA A 120 -12.16 -2.21 10.38
C ALA A 120 -12.61 -1.20 11.44
N GLN A 121 -11.93 -1.13 12.58
CA GLN A 121 -12.23 -0.17 13.67
C GLN A 121 -11.94 1.29 13.29
N ARG A 122 -11.15 1.52 12.26
CA ARG A 122 -10.71 2.83 11.78
C ARG A 122 -11.48 3.32 10.56
N VAL A 123 -12.31 2.45 9.95
CA VAL A 123 -13.14 2.79 8.79
C VAL A 123 -14.15 3.87 9.16
N GLY A 124 -14.22 4.93 8.35
CA GLY A 124 -15.10 6.09 8.58
C GLY A 124 -14.52 7.13 9.54
N LYS A 125 -13.40 6.84 10.23
CA LYS A 125 -12.67 7.81 11.07
C LYS A 125 -11.49 8.39 10.29
N ASP A 126 -10.44 7.61 10.10
CA ASP A 126 -9.20 8.00 9.42
C ASP A 126 -8.84 7.07 8.24
N ARG A 127 -9.67 6.08 7.96
CA ARG A 127 -9.49 5.10 6.89
C ARG A 127 -10.71 4.98 6.00
N ALA A 128 -10.47 4.98 4.67
CA ALA A 128 -11.53 4.84 3.69
C ALA A 128 -12.02 3.39 3.56
N VAL A 129 -13.33 3.18 3.49
CA VAL A 129 -13.98 1.88 3.24
C VAL A 129 -13.39 1.17 2.01
N ARG A 130 -13.09 1.92 0.94
CA ARG A 130 -12.50 1.36 -0.29
C ARG A 130 -11.12 0.74 -0.06
N THR A 131 -10.30 1.35 0.80
CA THR A 131 -8.99 0.81 1.16
C THR A 131 -9.14 -0.47 2.00
N TYR A 132 -10.07 -0.50 2.93
CA TYR A 132 -10.38 -1.69 3.72
C TYR A 132 -10.81 -2.86 2.81
N ARG A 133 -11.76 -2.63 1.88
CA ARG A 133 -12.18 -3.65 0.92
C ARG A 133 -11.03 -4.20 0.08
N LYS A 134 -10.06 -3.36 -0.28
CA LYS A 134 -8.84 -3.80 -0.97
C LYS A 134 -8.03 -4.79 -0.13
N TYR A 135 -7.83 -4.53 1.16
CA TYR A 135 -7.12 -5.44 2.07
C TYR A 135 -7.83 -6.80 2.19
N LEU A 136 -9.16 -6.80 2.33
CA LEU A 136 -9.96 -8.04 2.32
C LEU A 136 -9.80 -8.83 1.03
N THR A 137 -9.84 -8.14 -0.11
CA THR A 137 -9.68 -8.77 -1.44
C THR A 137 -8.28 -9.38 -1.58
N VAL A 138 -7.24 -8.66 -1.17
CA VAL A 138 -5.85 -9.17 -1.24
C VAL A 138 -5.67 -10.37 -0.33
N ARG A 139 -6.19 -10.31 0.90
CA ARG A 139 -6.19 -11.47 1.82
C ARG A 139 -6.81 -12.71 1.19
N LYS A 140 -7.96 -12.54 0.50
CA LYS A 140 -8.62 -13.62 -0.24
C LYS A 140 -7.70 -14.21 -1.31
N TYR A 141 -7.12 -13.38 -2.17
CA TYR A 141 -6.23 -13.85 -3.23
C TYR A 141 -4.95 -14.51 -2.70
N VAL A 142 -4.39 -14.01 -1.60
CA VAL A 142 -3.24 -14.65 -0.94
C VAL A 142 -3.61 -16.05 -0.44
N ALA A 143 -4.80 -16.23 0.16
CA ALA A 143 -5.27 -17.54 0.61
C ALA A 143 -5.47 -18.52 -0.57
N GLU A 144 -6.10 -18.05 -1.64
CA GLU A 144 -6.29 -18.82 -2.88
C GLU A 144 -4.96 -19.22 -3.50
N PHE A 145 -3.99 -18.30 -3.55
CA PHE A 145 -2.64 -18.56 -4.05
C PHE A 145 -1.89 -19.60 -3.22
N ILE A 146 -1.92 -19.48 -1.89
CA ILE A 146 -1.27 -20.47 -1.00
C ILE A 146 -1.88 -21.86 -1.24
N LYS A 147 -3.20 -21.96 -1.36
CA LYS A 147 -3.87 -23.21 -1.68
C LYS A 147 -3.51 -23.74 -3.08
N PHE A 148 -3.44 -22.83 -4.06
CA PHE A 148 -3.12 -23.19 -5.45
C PHE A 148 -1.68 -23.70 -5.57
N GLN A 149 -0.71 -22.94 -5.08
CA GLN A 149 0.71 -23.20 -5.31
C GLN A 149 1.31 -24.20 -4.31
N TYR A 150 0.94 -24.08 -3.02
CA TYR A 150 1.60 -24.84 -1.94
C TYR A 150 0.71 -25.95 -1.35
N LYS A 151 -0.58 -26.05 -1.77
CA LYS A 151 -1.54 -27.03 -1.25
C LYS A 151 -1.72 -26.96 0.27
N ARG A 152 -1.59 -25.79 0.85
CA ARG A 152 -1.71 -25.50 2.28
C ARG A 152 -2.85 -24.52 2.54
N SER A 153 -3.34 -24.49 3.80
CA SER A 153 -4.37 -23.52 4.24
C SER A 153 -3.77 -22.16 4.64
N ASP A 154 -2.51 -22.14 5.09
CA ASP A 154 -1.77 -20.95 5.49
C ASP A 154 -0.27 -21.23 5.45
N MET A 155 0.57 -20.21 5.68
CA MET A 155 2.01 -20.27 5.58
C MET A 155 2.69 -19.48 6.71
N SER A 156 3.77 -20.03 7.29
CA SER A 156 4.55 -19.31 8.30
C SER A 156 5.22 -18.07 7.68
N MET A 157 5.24 -16.95 8.40
CA MET A 157 5.97 -15.75 8.00
C MET A 157 7.47 -16.00 7.75
N ASN A 158 8.07 -16.96 8.46
CA ASN A 158 9.50 -17.30 8.30
C ASN A 158 9.81 -18.12 7.03
N GLU A 159 8.78 -18.71 6.39
CA GLU A 159 8.91 -19.45 5.13
C GLU A 159 8.80 -18.54 3.91
N LEU A 160 8.43 -17.27 4.09
CA LEU A 160 8.27 -16.32 2.99
C LEU A 160 9.62 -15.97 2.36
N THR A 161 9.66 -16.00 1.04
CA THR A 161 10.82 -15.63 0.21
C THR A 161 10.42 -14.58 -0.83
N GLU A 162 11.39 -13.95 -1.49
CA GLU A 162 11.11 -13.09 -2.63
C GLU A 162 10.36 -13.84 -3.74
N GLU A 163 10.67 -15.13 -3.91
CA GLU A 163 9.97 -15.97 -4.89
C GLU A 163 8.46 -16.07 -4.60
N PHE A 164 8.05 -16.06 -3.33
CA PHE A 164 6.64 -16.08 -2.97
C PHE A 164 5.88 -14.88 -3.55
N ILE A 165 6.38 -13.65 -3.37
CA ILE A 165 5.69 -12.46 -3.91
C ILE A 165 5.75 -12.41 -5.43
N ARG A 166 6.84 -12.87 -6.04
CA ARG A 166 6.98 -12.99 -7.51
C ARG A 166 5.93 -13.93 -8.07
N ASN A 167 5.82 -15.14 -7.51
CA ASN A 167 4.83 -16.14 -7.94
C ASN A 167 3.40 -15.70 -7.64
N PHE A 168 3.16 -14.98 -6.55
CA PHE A 168 1.85 -14.37 -6.27
C PHE A 168 1.46 -13.35 -7.36
N CYS A 169 2.37 -12.48 -7.77
CA CYS A 169 2.10 -11.53 -8.85
C CYS A 169 1.84 -12.24 -10.19
N LEU A 170 2.58 -13.30 -10.50
CA LEU A 170 2.35 -14.14 -11.69
C LEU A 170 0.99 -14.85 -11.62
N TYR A 171 0.60 -15.36 -10.45
CA TYR A 171 -0.72 -15.95 -10.23
C TYR A 171 -1.85 -14.92 -10.49
N LEU A 172 -1.71 -13.71 -9.96
CA LEU A 172 -2.68 -12.63 -10.20
C LEU A 172 -2.78 -12.27 -11.69
N LYS A 173 -1.67 -12.32 -12.43
CA LYS A 173 -1.62 -12.02 -13.86
C LYS A 173 -2.21 -13.15 -14.70
N ASN A 174 -1.74 -14.37 -14.51
CA ASN A 174 -1.96 -15.48 -15.42
C ASN A 174 -3.20 -16.30 -15.08
N VAL A 175 -3.55 -16.41 -13.79
CA VAL A 175 -4.69 -17.23 -13.32
C VAL A 175 -5.92 -16.35 -13.08
N ILE A 176 -5.73 -15.20 -12.40
CA ILE A 176 -6.85 -14.29 -12.10
C ILE A 176 -7.11 -13.30 -13.27
N GLY A 177 -6.13 -13.05 -14.13
CA GLY A 177 -6.28 -12.17 -15.30
C GLY A 177 -6.24 -10.67 -14.98
N LEU A 178 -5.54 -10.26 -13.91
CA LEU A 178 -5.47 -8.86 -13.52
C LEU A 178 -4.44 -8.07 -14.35
N THR A 179 -4.73 -6.78 -14.56
CA THR A 179 -3.78 -5.85 -15.19
C THR A 179 -2.60 -5.55 -14.28
N GLN A 180 -1.45 -5.20 -14.85
CA GLN A 180 -0.22 -4.88 -14.11
C GLN A 180 -0.43 -3.78 -13.05
N SER A 181 -1.16 -2.72 -13.38
CA SER A 181 -1.50 -1.65 -12.43
C SER A 181 -2.36 -2.14 -11.25
N THR A 182 -3.24 -3.14 -11.46
CA THR A 182 -4.01 -3.75 -10.38
C THR A 182 -3.13 -4.65 -9.52
N ILE A 183 -2.22 -5.41 -10.13
CA ILE A 183 -1.24 -6.25 -9.42
C ILE A 183 -0.35 -5.39 -8.53
N TRP A 184 0.15 -4.26 -9.06
CA TRP A 184 0.88 -3.28 -8.26
C TRP A 184 0.09 -2.83 -7.02
N ILE A 185 -1.17 -2.41 -7.20
CA ILE A 185 -2.05 -1.99 -6.10
C ILE A 185 -2.28 -3.12 -5.08
N TYR A 186 -2.38 -4.37 -5.53
CA TYR A 186 -2.63 -5.54 -4.67
C TYR A 186 -1.36 -6.08 -4.00
N SER A 187 -0.18 -5.80 -4.53
CA SER A 187 1.08 -6.11 -3.87
C SER A 187 1.33 -5.26 -2.61
N ILE A 188 0.76 -4.04 -2.55
CA ILE A 188 0.97 -3.10 -1.44
C ILE A 188 0.50 -3.65 -0.08
N PRO A 189 -0.74 -4.17 0.08
CA PRO A 189 -1.17 -4.76 1.35
C PRO A 189 -0.30 -5.94 1.79
N LEU A 190 0.07 -6.83 0.86
CA LEU A 190 0.94 -7.96 1.17
C LEU A 190 2.32 -7.51 1.66
N LYS A 191 2.95 -6.55 0.96
CA LYS A 191 4.23 -5.98 1.38
C LYS A 191 4.11 -5.27 2.73
N HIS A 192 3.02 -4.54 2.97
CA HIS A 192 2.78 -3.86 4.25
C HIS A 192 2.72 -4.84 5.42
N ILE A 193 1.97 -5.95 5.31
CA ILE A 193 1.86 -6.98 6.35
C ILE A 193 3.23 -7.56 6.70
N VAL A 194 4.03 -7.91 5.69
CA VAL A 194 5.36 -8.52 5.89
C VAL A 194 6.36 -7.50 6.44
N THR A 195 6.29 -6.24 5.99
CA THR A 195 7.10 -5.15 6.53
C THR A 195 6.76 -4.88 8.00
N ALA A 196 5.47 -4.86 8.37
CA ALA A 196 5.03 -4.70 9.76
C ALA A 196 5.51 -5.87 10.63
N ALA A 197 5.46 -7.11 10.10
CA ALA A 197 5.99 -8.28 10.82
C ALA A 197 7.50 -8.17 11.09
N HIS A 198 8.26 -7.62 10.14
CA HIS A 198 9.69 -7.37 10.33
C HIS A 198 9.97 -6.30 11.38
N TYR A 199 9.32 -5.14 11.32
CA TYR A 199 9.49 -4.08 12.32
C TYR A 199 9.05 -4.50 13.72
N ASN A 200 8.07 -5.38 13.83
CA ASN A 200 7.61 -5.94 15.10
C ASN A 200 8.47 -7.14 15.57
N GLY A 201 9.60 -7.43 14.93
CA GLY A 201 10.52 -8.50 15.31
C GLY A 201 9.98 -9.93 15.12
N LYS A 202 8.87 -10.10 14.38
CA LYS A 202 8.28 -11.42 14.10
C LYS A 202 9.08 -12.21 13.07
N ILE A 203 9.78 -11.53 12.16
CA ILE A 203 10.71 -12.09 11.19
C ILE A 203 12.03 -11.32 11.23
N GLN A 204 13.14 -12.01 10.98
CA GLN A 204 14.48 -11.41 11.08
C GLN A 204 14.79 -10.46 9.94
N ARG A 205 14.28 -10.73 8.74
CA ARG A 205 14.48 -9.92 7.53
C ARG A 205 13.16 -9.82 6.76
N ASN A 206 12.98 -8.71 6.06
CA ASN A 206 11.86 -8.56 5.13
C ASN A 206 12.23 -9.22 3.78
N PRO A 207 11.62 -10.36 3.40
CA PRO A 207 11.97 -11.05 2.17
C PRO A 207 11.50 -10.31 0.91
N PHE A 208 10.61 -9.31 1.04
CA PHE A 208 10.04 -8.56 -0.08
C PHE A 208 10.69 -7.18 -0.28
N ALA A 209 11.73 -6.84 0.50
CA ALA A 209 12.33 -5.52 0.50
C ALA A 209 12.83 -5.09 -0.89
N MET A 210 13.49 -6.01 -1.60
CA MET A 210 14.09 -5.73 -2.91
C MET A 210 13.14 -5.99 -4.09
N TYR A 211 11.97 -6.59 -3.86
CA TYR A 211 11.04 -6.87 -4.93
C TYR A 211 10.19 -5.64 -5.25
N HIS A 212 10.29 -5.15 -6.46
CA HIS A 212 9.50 -4.02 -6.96
C HIS A 212 8.44 -4.51 -7.97
N VAL A 213 7.28 -3.90 -7.90
CA VAL A 213 6.21 -4.09 -8.88
C VAL A 213 5.88 -2.71 -9.41
N ASP A 214 6.03 -2.51 -10.71
CA ASP A 214 5.71 -1.24 -11.34
C ASP A 214 4.32 -1.31 -11.99
N PRO A 215 3.55 -0.22 -11.93
CA PRO A 215 2.30 -0.12 -12.66
C PRO A 215 2.57 0.07 -14.16
N ASP A 216 1.57 -0.23 -15.00
CA ASP A 216 1.63 0.17 -16.40
C ASP A 216 1.65 1.70 -16.49
N HIS A 217 2.60 2.22 -17.22
CA HIS A 217 2.64 3.63 -17.61
C HIS A 217 1.67 3.86 -18.78
N LYS A 218 0.41 4.13 -18.47
CA LYS A 218 -0.57 4.55 -19.46
C LYS A 218 -0.62 6.07 -19.52
N GLU A 219 -0.55 6.60 -20.71
CA GLU A 219 -0.82 8.02 -20.92
C GLU A 219 -2.24 8.37 -20.45
N ARG A 220 -2.36 9.54 -19.85
CA ARG A 220 -3.66 10.02 -19.38
C ARG A 220 -4.38 10.69 -20.54
N GLU A 221 -5.56 10.18 -20.88
CA GLU A 221 -6.43 10.82 -21.84
C GLU A 221 -6.85 12.20 -21.36
N PHE A 222 -6.88 13.15 -22.27
CA PHE A 222 -7.44 14.50 -22.10
C PHE A 222 -8.13 14.92 -23.42
N LEU A 223 -9.04 15.89 -23.35
CA LEU A 223 -9.64 16.47 -24.53
C LEU A 223 -8.79 17.64 -25.02
N THR A 224 -8.57 17.71 -26.34
CA THR A 224 -7.97 18.88 -27.00
C THR A 224 -8.96 20.05 -26.99
N GLU A 225 -8.50 21.22 -27.39
CA GLU A 225 -9.37 22.42 -27.47
C GLU A 225 -10.51 22.20 -28.46
N GLU A 226 -10.22 21.65 -29.63
CA GLU A 226 -11.22 21.33 -30.65
C GLU A 226 -12.23 20.30 -30.14
N GLU A 227 -11.78 19.27 -29.42
CA GLU A 227 -12.66 18.28 -28.83
C GLU A 227 -13.52 18.88 -27.71
N LEU A 228 -12.99 19.84 -26.95
CA LEU A 228 -13.74 20.56 -25.92
C LEU A 228 -14.80 21.49 -26.52
N ASP A 229 -14.47 22.19 -27.60
CA ASP A 229 -15.40 23.06 -28.33
C ASP A 229 -16.57 22.25 -28.89
N ILE A 230 -16.29 21.12 -29.55
CA ILE A 230 -17.32 20.22 -30.06
C ILE A 230 -18.17 19.67 -28.90
N PHE A 231 -17.52 19.26 -27.79
CA PHE A 231 -18.23 18.70 -26.63
C PHE A 231 -19.10 19.73 -25.91
N ALA A 232 -18.64 20.96 -25.81
CA ALA A 232 -19.39 22.07 -25.21
C ALA A 232 -20.56 22.53 -26.07
N GLY A 233 -20.34 22.59 -27.40
CA GLY A 233 -21.28 23.15 -28.37
C GLY A 233 -22.40 22.21 -28.82
N ILE A 234 -22.31 20.90 -28.50
CA ILE A 234 -23.33 19.94 -28.96
C ILE A 234 -24.72 20.26 -28.38
N GLU A 235 -25.72 20.32 -29.24
CA GLU A 235 -27.11 20.44 -28.82
C GLU A 235 -27.64 19.11 -28.32
N LEU A 236 -28.30 19.16 -27.15
CA LEU A 236 -28.78 17.97 -26.44
C LEU A 236 -30.21 18.19 -25.96
N GLU A 237 -31.15 17.50 -26.57
CA GLU A 237 -32.58 17.57 -26.17
C GLU A 237 -32.79 16.94 -24.78
N ASN A 238 -32.03 15.92 -24.42
CA ASN A 238 -32.18 15.24 -23.13
C ASN A 238 -31.48 16.04 -22.02
N PRO A 239 -32.25 16.57 -21.02
CA PRO A 239 -31.69 17.41 -19.95
C PRO A 239 -30.65 16.70 -19.09
N ASN A 240 -30.70 15.35 -19.00
CA ASN A 240 -29.72 14.60 -18.25
C ASN A 240 -28.36 14.51 -18.99
N PHE A 241 -28.37 14.52 -20.31
CA PHE A 241 -27.14 14.57 -21.09
C PHE A 241 -26.55 15.97 -21.08
N ALA A 242 -27.40 16.99 -21.21
CA ALA A 242 -26.99 18.38 -21.07
C ALA A 242 -26.36 18.66 -19.70
N PHE A 243 -27.00 18.20 -18.63
CA PHE A 243 -26.43 18.31 -17.28
C PHE A 243 -25.08 17.59 -17.15
N ALA A 244 -24.92 16.37 -17.68
CA ALA A 244 -23.67 15.63 -17.61
C ALA A 244 -22.54 16.30 -18.43
N ARG A 245 -22.88 16.90 -19.60
CA ARG A 245 -21.98 17.71 -20.41
C ARG A 245 -21.51 18.93 -19.61
N ASP A 246 -22.45 19.72 -19.09
CA ASP A 246 -22.16 20.95 -18.37
C ASP A 246 -21.34 20.69 -17.10
N LEU A 247 -21.65 19.61 -16.38
CA LEU A 247 -20.89 19.21 -15.21
C LEU A 247 -19.46 18.81 -15.57
N PHE A 248 -19.27 18.10 -16.70
CA PHE A 248 -17.94 17.75 -17.22
C PHE A 248 -17.16 19.01 -17.62
N MET A 249 -17.81 19.95 -18.33
CA MET A 249 -17.21 21.24 -18.70
C MET A 249 -16.85 22.06 -17.47
N PHE A 250 -17.70 22.09 -16.45
CA PHE A 250 -17.35 22.71 -15.17
C PHE A 250 -16.07 22.12 -14.57
N GLY A 251 -15.92 20.79 -14.65
CA GLY A 251 -14.65 20.10 -14.27
C GLY A 251 -13.47 20.50 -15.15
N CYS A 252 -13.68 20.75 -16.46
CA CYS A 252 -12.65 21.23 -17.38
C CYS A 252 -12.21 22.68 -17.09
N TRP A 253 -13.13 23.53 -16.59
CA TRP A 253 -12.83 24.94 -16.29
C TRP A 253 -12.29 25.17 -14.88
N THR A 254 -12.50 24.23 -13.97
CA THR A 254 -12.10 24.39 -12.55
C THR A 254 -11.04 23.40 -12.09
N GLY A 255 -10.86 22.28 -12.78
CA GLY A 255 -9.98 21.19 -12.34
C GLY A 255 -10.48 20.45 -11.09
N ILE A 256 -11.66 20.74 -10.57
CA ILE A 256 -12.20 20.12 -9.36
C ILE A 256 -12.60 18.66 -9.64
N SER A 257 -12.36 17.77 -8.70
CA SER A 257 -12.75 16.37 -8.88
C SER A 257 -14.24 16.16 -8.67
N PHE A 258 -14.78 15.08 -9.23
CA PHE A 258 -16.20 14.74 -9.14
C PHE A 258 -16.75 14.77 -7.70
N VAL A 259 -16.03 14.15 -6.78
CA VAL A 259 -16.47 14.06 -5.39
C VAL A 259 -16.45 15.40 -4.69
N ASP A 260 -15.49 16.26 -5.02
CA ASP A 260 -15.41 17.61 -4.46
C ASP A 260 -16.52 18.49 -5.05
N ILE A 261 -16.78 18.43 -6.38
CA ILE A 261 -17.92 19.17 -7.01
C ILE A 261 -19.25 18.73 -6.41
N LYS A 262 -19.44 17.44 -6.18
CA LYS A 262 -20.66 16.90 -5.60
C LYS A 262 -20.96 17.48 -4.21
N ASN A 263 -19.92 17.80 -3.46
CA ASN A 263 -20.02 18.31 -2.09
C ASN A 263 -19.96 19.85 -2.01
N LEU A 264 -19.81 20.57 -3.14
CA LEU A 264 -19.83 22.03 -3.13
C LEU A 264 -21.22 22.56 -2.76
N THR A 265 -21.21 23.50 -1.82
CA THR A 265 -22.38 24.26 -1.39
C THR A 265 -22.24 25.74 -1.73
N GLU A 266 -23.27 26.53 -1.51
CA GLU A 266 -23.21 28.00 -1.68
C GLU A 266 -22.13 28.63 -0.78
N ASP A 267 -21.93 28.10 0.41
CA ASP A 267 -20.89 28.58 1.36
C ASP A 267 -19.46 28.42 0.81
N ASN A 268 -19.26 27.56 -0.19
CA ASN A 268 -17.97 27.43 -0.85
C ASN A 268 -17.71 28.52 -1.90
N VAL A 269 -18.69 29.32 -2.25
CA VAL A 269 -18.57 30.45 -3.22
C VAL A 269 -18.32 31.73 -2.45
N ALA A 270 -17.13 32.30 -2.57
CA ALA A 270 -16.72 33.53 -1.91
C ALA A 270 -16.41 34.62 -2.94
N ILE A 271 -16.72 35.87 -2.64
CA ILE A 271 -16.29 37.02 -3.45
C ILE A 271 -14.95 37.50 -2.90
N ILE A 272 -13.92 37.41 -3.70
CA ILE A 272 -12.57 37.87 -3.35
C ILE A 272 -12.12 38.88 -4.40
N SER A 273 -11.79 40.09 -3.97
CA SER A 273 -11.40 41.19 -4.85
C SER A 273 -12.42 41.42 -6.01
N GLY A 274 -13.72 41.37 -5.71
CA GLY A 274 -14.80 41.59 -6.68
C GLY A 274 -15.03 40.40 -7.65
N SER A 275 -14.35 39.31 -7.51
CA SER A 275 -14.52 38.11 -8.37
C SER A 275 -15.01 36.92 -7.56
N PRO A 276 -15.84 36.02 -8.14
CA PRO A 276 -16.27 34.81 -7.45
C PRO A 276 -15.19 33.75 -7.48
N TRP A 277 -14.99 33.10 -6.32
CA TRP A 277 -14.01 32.02 -6.11
C TRP A 277 -14.70 30.84 -5.44
N ILE A 278 -14.25 29.63 -5.77
CA ILE A 278 -14.53 28.46 -4.96
C ILE A 278 -13.40 28.31 -3.94
N VAL A 279 -13.77 28.26 -2.66
CA VAL A 279 -12.87 28.02 -1.52
C VAL A 279 -13.34 26.75 -0.83
N SER A 280 -12.54 25.70 -0.87
CA SER A 280 -12.90 24.40 -0.31
C SER A 280 -11.65 23.58 0.00
N GLN A 281 -11.84 22.33 0.39
CA GLN A 281 -10.77 21.37 0.62
C GLN A 281 -11.05 20.02 -0.05
N ARG A 282 -10.00 19.34 -0.42
CA ARG A 282 -10.09 18.02 -1.06
C ARG A 282 -10.65 17.00 -0.08
N GLN A 283 -11.75 16.36 -0.42
CA GLN A 283 -12.32 15.30 0.42
C GLN A 283 -11.35 14.13 0.66
N LYS A 284 -10.50 13.82 -0.32
CA LYS A 284 -9.57 12.68 -0.22
C LYS A 284 -8.36 12.96 0.67
N THR A 285 -7.86 14.20 0.70
CA THR A 285 -6.56 14.55 1.32
C THR A 285 -6.63 15.66 2.35
N GLY A 286 -7.78 16.35 2.47
CA GLY A 286 -7.93 17.52 3.33
C GLY A 286 -7.18 18.76 2.85
N VAL A 287 -6.48 18.69 1.71
CA VAL A 287 -5.70 19.82 1.18
C VAL A 287 -6.65 20.95 0.75
N PRO A 288 -6.48 22.17 1.27
CA PRO A 288 -7.29 23.30 0.87
C PRO A 288 -6.95 23.72 -0.57
N PHE A 289 -7.96 24.20 -1.30
CA PHE A 289 -7.80 24.79 -2.63
C PHE A 289 -8.66 26.03 -2.79
N LYS A 290 -8.22 26.94 -3.66
CA LYS A 290 -8.94 28.14 -4.06
C LYS A 290 -8.88 28.26 -5.57
N ILE A 291 -10.03 28.49 -6.21
CA ILE A 291 -10.13 28.58 -7.66
C ILE A 291 -10.99 29.78 -8.02
N LYS A 292 -10.41 30.71 -8.79
CA LYS A 292 -11.19 31.81 -9.39
C LYS A 292 -12.12 31.23 -10.46
N LEU A 293 -13.39 31.56 -10.39
CA LEU A 293 -14.35 31.14 -11.40
C LEU A 293 -14.22 32.03 -12.64
N ILE A 294 -14.08 31.39 -13.79
CA ILE A 294 -14.20 32.03 -15.08
C ILE A 294 -15.70 32.13 -15.49
N ASP A 295 -16.04 33.02 -16.40
CA ASP A 295 -17.41 33.28 -16.79
C ASP A 295 -18.17 32.03 -17.23
N ALA A 296 -17.54 31.14 -18.00
CA ALA A 296 -18.13 29.87 -18.42
C ALA A 296 -18.54 28.98 -17.24
N ALA A 297 -17.73 28.93 -16.18
CA ALA A 297 -18.02 28.17 -14.98
C ALA A 297 -19.16 28.83 -14.17
N ILE A 298 -19.19 30.16 -14.12
CA ILE A 298 -20.27 30.93 -13.47
C ILE A 298 -21.61 30.69 -14.18
N GLN A 299 -21.62 30.74 -15.51
CA GLN A 299 -22.82 30.46 -16.31
C GLN A 299 -23.40 29.07 -16.04
N ILE A 300 -22.56 28.08 -15.86
CA ILE A 300 -23.00 26.71 -15.50
C ILE A 300 -23.65 26.73 -14.09
N ILE A 301 -23.05 27.39 -13.11
CA ILE A 301 -23.60 27.48 -11.75
C ILE A 301 -24.98 28.16 -11.79
N GLU A 302 -25.11 29.28 -12.49
CA GLU A 302 -26.34 30.04 -12.57
C GLU A 302 -27.45 29.28 -13.34
N ARG A 303 -27.08 28.53 -14.40
CA ARG A 303 -28.02 27.68 -15.16
C ARG A 303 -28.72 26.65 -14.27
N TYR A 304 -28.00 26.04 -13.33
CA TYR A 304 -28.55 24.99 -12.48
C TYR A 304 -29.04 25.50 -11.12
N LYS A 305 -28.86 26.76 -10.79
CA LYS A 305 -29.34 27.38 -9.54
C LYS A 305 -30.84 27.20 -9.30
N PRO A 306 -31.72 27.40 -10.28
CA PRO A 306 -33.17 27.21 -10.08
C PRO A 306 -33.59 25.76 -9.84
N LEU A 307 -32.73 24.80 -10.20
CA LEU A 307 -33.00 23.36 -10.09
C LEU A 307 -32.42 22.71 -8.80
N ARG A 308 -31.84 23.52 -7.92
CA ARG A 308 -31.28 23.04 -6.64
C ARG A 308 -32.40 22.58 -5.71
N LYS A 309 -32.12 21.49 -5.00
CA LYS A 309 -33.04 20.89 -4.01
C LYS A 309 -32.60 21.17 -2.58
N ASP A 310 -31.34 21.52 -2.40
CA ASP A 310 -30.69 21.77 -1.13
C ASP A 310 -29.57 22.80 -1.31
N MET A 311 -28.68 22.94 -0.34
CA MET A 311 -27.54 23.86 -0.37
C MET A 311 -26.42 23.51 -1.37
N HIS A 312 -26.46 22.35 -1.98
CA HIS A 312 -25.45 21.97 -2.96
C HIS A 312 -25.59 22.77 -4.26
N LEU A 313 -24.42 23.11 -4.85
CA LEU A 313 -24.41 23.85 -6.13
C LEU A 313 -25.06 23.04 -7.27
N PHE A 314 -24.96 21.72 -7.22
CA PHE A 314 -25.48 20.82 -8.23
C PHE A 314 -26.12 19.57 -7.61
N ASN A 315 -27.26 19.15 -8.12
CA ASN A 315 -27.93 17.90 -7.74
C ASN A 315 -27.28 16.69 -8.48
N ILE A 316 -26.15 16.22 -8.00
CA ILE A 316 -25.35 15.20 -8.68
C ILE A 316 -25.70 13.79 -8.19
N GLY A 317 -26.04 12.91 -9.13
CA GLY A 317 -26.25 11.49 -8.87
C GLY A 317 -24.95 10.71 -8.62
N SER A 318 -24.96 9.42 -8.95
CA SER A 318 -23.76 8.58 -8.82
C SER A 318 -22.73 8.88 -9.94
N LEU A 319 -21.45 8.71 -9.63
CA LEU A 319 -20.35 8.84 -10.61
C LEU A 319 -20.55 7.91 -11.81
N ASP A 320 -21.03 6.69 -11.58
CA ASP A 320 -21.24 5.71 -12.65
C ASP A 320 -22.31 6.18 -13.64
N MET A 321 -23.39 6.79 -13.14
CA MET A 321 -24.46 7.35 -13.97
C MET A 321 -23.93 8.53 -14.81
N VAL A 322 -23.21 9.45 -14.18
CA VAL A 322 -22.61 10.60 -14.87
C VAL A 322 -21.61 10.13 -15.92
N ASN A 323 -20.75 9.17 -15.61
CA ASN A 323 -19.80 8.60 -16.57
C ASN A 323 -20.50 7.92 -17.77
N LYS A 324 -21.61 7.21 -17.54
CA LYS A 324 -22.39 6.62 -18.64
C LYS A 324 -22.95 7.70 -19.58
N ARG A 325 -23.43 8.80 -19.04
CA ARG A 325 -23.96 9.93 -19.83
C ARG A 325 -22.86 10.64 -20.60
N ILE A 326 -21.74 11.00 -19.93
CA ILE A 326 -20.56 11.62 -20.57
C ILE A 326 -20.06 10.78 -21.75
N LYS A 327 -19.97 9.45 -21.62
CA LYS A 327 -19.56 8.57 -22.69
C LYS A 327 -20.52 8.58 -23.89
N LYS A 328 -21.83 8.71 -23.64
CA LYS A 328 -22.81 8.84 -24.71
C LYS A 328 -22.67 10.19 -25.44
N VAL A 329 -22.52 11.29 -24.70
CA VAL A 329 -22.28 12.61 -25.28
C VAL A 329 -20.99 12.60 -26.12
N ALA A 330 -19.90 12.07 -25.59
CA ALA A 330 -18.64 11.94 -26.32
C ALA A 330 -18.77 11.16 -27.62
N LYS A 331 -19.54 10.06 -27.61
CA LYS A 331 -19.85 9.29 -28.81
C LYS A 331 -20.65 10.12 -29.84
N MET A 332 -21.61 10.92 -29.40
CA MET A 332 -22.38 11.83 -30.26
C MET A 332 -21.48 12.90 -30.88
N CYS A 333 -20.45 13.37 -30.17
CA CYS A 333 -19.42 14.28 -30.64
C CYS A 333 -18.36 13.64 -31.56
N GLY A 334 -18.43 12.33 -31.83
CA GLY A 334 -17.41 11.62 -32.61
C GLY A 334 -16.06 11.42 -31.86
N ILE A 335 -16.00 11.70 -30.57
CA ILE A 335 -14.77 11.58 -29.79
C ILE A 335 -14.48 10.09 -29.51
N LYS A 336 -13.35 9.59 -30.00
CA LYS A 336 -12.94 8.17 -29.90
C LYS A 336 -12.22 7.85 -28.57
N LYS A 337 -11.77 8.86 -27.83
CA LYS A 337 -11.06 8.70 -26.55
C LYS A 337 -11.94 8.08 -25.48
N ARG A 338 -11.32 7.32 -24.58
CA ARG A 338 -12.03 6.71 -23.45
C ARG A 338 -12.27 7.73 -22.32
N ILE A 339 -13.41 8.39 -22.36
CA ILE A 339 -13.73 9.48 -21.44
C ILE A 339 -14.42 8.98 -20.15
N SER A 340 -14.01 9.57 -19.05
CA SER A 340 -14.68 9.53 -17.75
C SER A 340 -14.65 10.93 -17.14
N PHE A 341 -15.41 11.17 -16.07
CA PHE A 341 -15.41 12.49 -15.41
C PHE A 341 -13.98 12.94 -15.02
N HIS A 342 -13.11 12.01 -14.65
CA HIS A 342 -11.73 12.36 -14.28
C HIS A 342 -10.90 12.96 -15.42
N VAL A 343 -11.30 12.69 -16.68
CA VAL A 343 -10.66 13.29 -17.87
C VAL A 343 -10.88 14.80 -17.88
N SER A 344 -11.98 15.35 -17.36
CA SER A 344 -12.17 16.80 -17.27
C SER A 344 -11.04 17.49 -16.49
N ARG A 345 -10.62 16.89 -15.39
CA ARG A 345 -9.52 17.40 -14.58
C ARG A 345 -8.15 17.25 -15.30
N HIS A 346 -7.97 16.20 -16.10
CA HIS A 346 -6.79 16.05 -16.92
C HIS A 346 -6.76 17.12 -18.03
N SER A 347 -7.90 17.37 -18.69
CA SER A 347 -8.04 18.42 -19.70
C SER A 347 -7.76 19.81 -19.11
N PHE A 348 -8.30 20.11 -17.92
CA PHE A 348 -7.95 21.36 -17.21
C PHE A 348 -6.45 21.50 -17.00
N ALA A 349 -5.77 20.43 -16.51
CA ALA A 349 -4.35 20.51 -16.20
C ALA A 349 -3.51 20.76 -17.46
N VAL A 350 -3.83 20.06 -18.55
CA VAL A 350 -3.11 20.22 -19.83
C VAL A 350 -3.37 21.60 -20.42
N LEU A 351 -4.63 22.05 -20.47
CA LEU A 351 -4.97 23.40 -20.97
C LEU A 351 -4.27 24.49 -20.17
N ALA A 352 -4.39 24.44 -18.83
CA ALA A 352 -3.77 25.45 -17.98
C ALA A 352 -2.25 25.55 -18.20
N LEU A 353 -1.57 24.41 -18.35
CA LEU A 353 -0.13 24.37 -18.65
C LEU A 353 0.18 24.89 -20.07
N ASN A 354 -0.65 24.54 -21.05
CA ASN A 354 -0.47 25.00 -22.43
C ASN A 354 -0.65 26.52 -22.55
N TYR A 355 -1.60 27.08 -21.79
CA TYR A 355 -1.81 28.53 -21.70
C TYR A 355 -0.88 29.25 -20.72
N GLY A 356 0.24 28.63 -20.34
CA GLY A 356 1.32 29.26 -19.60
C GLY A 356 1.10 29.35 -18.08
N MET A 357 0.08 28.70 -17.52
CA MET A 357 -0.08 28.67 -16.07
C MET A 357 1.10 27.87 -15.45
N PRO A 358 1.83 28.44 -14.47
CA PRO A 358 2.92 27.71 -13.80
C PRO A 358 2.43 26.41 -13.17
N ILE A 359 3.26 25.36 -13.25
CA ILE A 359 2.92 24.03 -12.75
C ILE A 359 2.59 24.02 -11.25
N GLU A 360 3.23 24.90 -10.47
CA GLU A 360 2.98 25.10 -9.05
C GLU A 360 1.55 25.62 -8.80
N SER A 361 1.09 26.55 -9.65
CA SER A 361 -0.27 27.09 -9.59
C SER A 361 -1.28 26.01 -9.96
N VAL A 362 -1.03 25.27 -11.04
CA VAL A 362 -1.86 24.11 -11.42
C VAL A 362 -1.91 23.08 -10.32
N SER A 363 -0.77 22.74 -9.70
CA SER A 363 -0.69 21.79 -8.59
C SER A 363 -1.52 22.24 -7.38
N LYS A 364 -1.47 23.52 -7.02
CA LYS A 364 -2.29 24.11 -5.95
C LYS A 364 -3.78 24.08 -6.26
N ILE A 365 -4.19 24.47 -7.47
CA ILE A 365 -5.59 24.43 -7.92
C ILE A 365 -6.11 22.98 -7.86
N LEU A 366 -5.32 22.05 -8.33
CA LEU A 366 -5.65 20.63 -8.26
C LEU A 366 -5.61 20.07 -6.83
N GLY A 367 -5.05 20.77 -5.85
CA GLY A 367 -4.89 20.29 -4.47
C GLY A 367 -4.04 19.03 -4.39
N HIS A 368 -2.95 18.98 -5.15
CA HIS A 368 -1.96 17.92 -5.04
C HIS A 368 -1.04 18.19 -3.85
N THR A 369 -0.72 17.16 -3.07
CA THR A 369 0.25 17.25 -1.97
C THR A 369 1.69 17.25 -2.46
N ASP A 370 1.92 16.70 -3.66
CA ASP A 370 3.22 16.59 -4.31
C ASP A 370 3.09 17.05 -5.78
N ILE A 371 3.99 17.94 -6.20
CA ILE A 371 4.05 18.46 -7.57
C ILE A 371 4.33 17.37 -8.61
N VAL A 372 5.02 16.28 -8.24
CA VAL A 372 5.25 15.11 -9.08
C VAL A 372 3.94 14.56 -9.65
N THR A 373 2.85 14.65 -8.88
CA THR A 373 1.52 14.26 -9.36
C THR A 373 1.04 15.14 -10.52
N THR A 374 1.50 16.38 -10.62
CA THR A 374 1.14 17.32 -11.68
C THR A 374 2.08 17.19 -12.89
N GLN A 375 3.32 16.76 -12.68
CA GLN A 375 4.31 16.56 -13.75
C GLN A 375 3.87 15.55 -14.82
N ILE A 376 2.95 14.64 -14.48
CA ILE A 376 2.36 13.73 -15.48
C ILE A 376 1.63 14.45 -16.62
N TYR A 377 1.22 15.71 -16.41
CA TYR A 377 0.57 16.58 -17.40
C TYR A 377 1.56 17.51 -18.10
N ALA A 378 2.76 17.66 -17.55
CA ALA A 378 3.79 18.55 -18.04
C ALA A 378 4.60 17.95 -19.22
N LYS A 379 4.01 17.02 -19.99
CA LYS A 379 4.59 16.69 -21.30
C LYS A 379 4.62 17.97 -22.10
N VAL A 380 5.82 18.51 -22.31
CA VAL A 380 6.02 19.71 -23.12
C VAL A 380 5.52 19.38 -24.52
N THR A 381 4.35 19.90 -24.88
CA THR A 381 3.87 19.84 -26.25
C THR A 381 4.73 20.78 -27.08
N SER A 382 4.91 20.48 -28.39
CA SER A 382 5.63 21.39 -29.31
C SER A 382 5.02 22.79 -29.24
N THR A 383 3.71 22.90 -29.17
CA THR A 383 2.96 24.16 -29.00
C THR A 383 3.35 24.93 -27.76
N LYS A 384 3.48 24.25 -26.60
CA LYS A 384 3.91 24.91 -25.36
C LYS A 384 5.35 25.39 -25.47
N LEU A 385 6.26 24.57 -26.01
CA LEU A 385 7.66 24.94 -26.18
C LEU A 385 7.81 26.17 -27.09
N GLU A 386 7.05 26.20 -28.20
CA GLU A 386 7.02 27.34 -29.11
C GLU A 386 6.51 28.60 -28.42
N HIS A 387 5.43 28.52 -27.67
CA HIS A 387 4.88 29.62 -26.88
C HIS A 387 5.86 30.12 -25.83
N ASP A 388 6.50 29.22 -25.05
CA ASP A 388 7.46 29.58 -24.03
C ASP A 388 8.71 30.23 -24.61
N ILE A 389 9.22 29.74 -25.77
CA ILE A 389 10.34 30.31 -26.47
C ILE A 389 9.99 31.71 -27.04
N SER A 390 8.81 31.88 -27.64
CA SER A 390 8.33 33.17 -28.16
C SER A 390 8.15 34.22 -27.03
N ALA A 391 7.62 33.79 -25.88
CA ALA A 391 7.52 34.65 -24.71
C ALA A 391 8.89 35.04 -24.16
N PHE A 392 9.83 34.10 -24.09
CA PHE A 392 11.21 34.37 -23.74
C PHE A 392 11.88 35.36 -24.72
N GLU A 393 11.80 35.10 -26.03
CA GLU A 393 12.33 35.95 -27.08
C GLU A 393 11.80 37.39 -26.95
N SER A 394 10.49 37.56 -26.76
CA SER A 394 9.89 38.89 -26.60
C SER A 394 10.42 39.66 -25.39
N ARG A 395 10.73 38.96 -24.27
CA ARG A 395 11.25 39.56 -23.04
C ARG A 395 12.71 39.94 -23.16
N ILE A 396 13.54 39.22 -23.94
CA ILE A 396 14.97 39.48 -24.06
C ILE A 396 15.32 40.43 -25.21
N LYS A 397 14.43 40.67 -26.18
CA LYS A 397 14.64 41.58 -27.34
C LYS A 397 15.14 42.97 -26.91
N GLY A 398 14.82 43.45 -25.73
CA GLY A 398 15.30 44.72 -25.17
C GLY A 398 16.62 44.65 -24.38
N HIS A 399 17.14 43.45 -24.15
CA HIS A 399 18.30 43.21 -23.27
C HIS A 399 19.48 42.50 -23.98
N MET A 400 19.30 42.09 -25.22
CA MET A 400 20.39 41.50 -25.97
C MET A 400 21.29 42.61 -26.56
N PRO A 401 22.62 42.51 -26.36
CA PRO A 401 23.55 43.36 -27.11
C PRO A 401 23.38 43.02 -28.60
N THR A 402 23.24 44.08 -29.42
CA THR A 402 23.30 43.96 -30.88
C THR A 402 24.66 43.32 -31.23
N MET A 403 24.64 42.09 -31.73
CA MET A 403 25.85 41.50 -32.31
C MET A 403 26.26 42.40 -33.45
N GLY A 404 27.38 43.05 -33.30
CA GLY A 404 27.97 43.89 -34.34
C GLY A 404 28.08 43.09 -35.65
N GLY A 405 27.64 43.71 -36.71
CA GLY A 405 27.46 43.05 -38.01
C GLY A 405 28.65 42.21 -38.46
N MET A 406 28.37 41.01 -38.85
CA MET A 406 29.18 40.33 -39.85
C MET A 406 28.86 41.00 -41.20
N ALA A 407 29.77 41.87 -41.66
CA ALA A 407 29.80 42.36 -43.02
C ALA A 407 30.31 41.26 -43.94
#